data_d64b65cfe855b6d1490bdf0838c33bd6
#
_entry.id   d64b65cfe855b6d1490bdf0838c33bd6
#
_cell.length_a   1.000
_cell.length_b   1.000
_cell.length_c   1.000
_cell.angle_alpha   90.00
_cell.angle_beta   90.00
_cell.angle_gamma   90.00
#
_symmetry.space_group_name_H-M   'P 1'
#
loop_
_entity.id
_entity.type
_entity.pdbx_description
1 polymer ?
#
loop_
_entity_poly.entity_id
_entity_poly.type
_entity_poly.pdbx_seq_one_letter_code
_entity_poly.pdbx_strand_id
1 'polypeptide(L)'
;VGCLSCYYACPYEARVVVKKPVEREELVEVAIDGVEYRVPWWFTVAKALEVAGFKLDPPGSRRPSLACGTGGCWACAVVVNGSLERACVTPVRDGMVIETDVEGCTPLRIVHGPEPHLVGGKATPWWEVDYVSYVEAAIWVAGCNLRCPQCQNYHVTYDNSTLPMTPLEAAKLVAHTQRRYRTRGVAISGGEPTINRRWLVEFFKHVSRLVDVKVRRHLDSNGTVLTGDYVDELVEAGCNNIGVEPKCVRVETYMKITGLNDRELARKYLETAWRAVEYIYMNYRGRVYLGVGLIYNRDLVSLEEIAEAGDKIASIDPSIQVTVLDYFPTFRRRWLRRPSVEEMLRVKKTLEDKGLKTVIVQTEAGHLGPGNRFAGKFRF
;
A
#
# COMPACT_ATOMS: atom_id res chain seq x y z
N VAL A 1 -0.02 20.71 16.97
CA VAL A 1 0.44 19.32 17.00
C VAL A 1 1.36 19.05 15.81
N GLY A 2 2.59 18.62 16.04
CA GLY A 2 3.62 18.44 15.00
C GLY A 2 3.50 17.14 14.18
N CYS A 3 2.28 16.63 13.93
CA CYS A 3 2.09 15.34 13.21
C CYS A 3 2.35 15.42 11.69
N LEU A 4 2.45 16.60 11.10
CA LEU A 4 2.70 16.85 9.68
C LEU A 4 1.68 16.23 8.70
N SER A 5 0.56 15.67 9.13
CA SER A 5 -0.44 15.07 8.25
C SER A 5 -0.94 16.05 7.18
N CYS A 6 -1.24 17.29 7.56
CA CYS A 6 -1.67 18.33 6.62
C CYS A 6 -0.58 18.73 5.60
N TYR A 7 0.70 18.60 5.97
CA TYR A 7 1.83 18.83 5.06
C TYR A 7 1.89 17.69 4.02
N TYR A 8 1.84 16.43 4.46
CA TYR A 8 1.93 15.30 3.56
C TYR A 8 0.72 15.18 2.63
N ALA A 9 -0.49 15.50 3.12
CA ALA A 9 -1.72 15.40 2.34
C ALA A 9 -1.91 16.53 1.31
N CYS A 10 -1.17 17.63 1.41
CA CYS A 10 -1.37 18.80 0.55
C CYS A 10 -0.91 18.56 -0.89
N PRO A 11 -1.83 18.52 -1.89
CA PRO A 11 -1.46 18.32 -3.29
C PRO A 11 -0.88 19.57 -3.95
N TYR A 12 -0.98 20.73 -3.30
CA TYR A 12 -0.52 22.03 -3.81
C TYR A 12 0.79 22.49 -3.20
N GLU A 13 1.38 21.69 -2.29
CA GLU A 13 2.58 22.04 -1.52
C GLU A 13 2.47 23.42 -0.81
N ALA A 14 1.24 23.83 -0.49
CA ALA A 14 0.93 25.10 0.17
C ALA A 14 1.30 25.12 1.67
N ARG A 15 1.85 24.04 2.18
CA ARG A 15 2.31 23.89 3.57
C ARG A 15 3.82 23.76 3.60
N VAL A 16 4.46 24.50 4.48
CA VAL A 16 5.92 24.43 4.68
C VAL A 16 6.20 24.00 6.12
N VAL A 17 7.29 23.25 6.30
CA VAL A 17 7.79 22.88 7.63
C VAL A 17 8.91 23.83 7.97
N VAL A 18 8.75 24.58 9.06
CA VAL A 18 9.76 25.50 9.56
C VAL A 18 10.28 24.99 10.90
N LYS A 19 11.59 24.82 11.02
CA LYS A 19 12.25 24.52 12.29
C LYS A 19 12.41 25.83 13.07
N LYS A 20 11.79 25.92 14.24
CA LYS A 20 11.96 27.04 15.16
C LYS A 20 12.41 26.49 16.51
N PRO A 21 13.29 27.23 17.25
CA PRO A 21 13.47 26.96 18.66
C PRO A 21 12.12 27.07 19.36
N VAL A 22 11.81 26.14 20.22
CA VAL A 22 10.59 26.18 21.05
C VAL A 22 11.06 26.28 22.49
N GLU A 23 10.67 27.34 23.18
CA GLU A 23 10.81 27.42 24.62
C GLU A 23 9.88 26.38 25.26
N ARG A 24 10.47 25.51 26.08
CA ARG A 24 9.76 24.37 26.67
C ARG A 24 9.10 24.80 27.99
N GLU A 25 8.20 25.78 27.95
CA GLU A 25 7.61 26.33 29.13
C GLU A 25 6.44 25.50 29.70
N GLU A 26 5.67 24.79 28.84
CA GLU A 26 4.50 24.03 29.29
C GLU A 26 4.75 22.54 29.11
N LEU A 27 4.86 21.84 30.22
CA LEU A 27 4.91 20.38 30.27
C LEU A 27 3.57 19.83 30.79
N VAL A 28 3.16 18.71 30.27
CA VAL A 28 2.02 17.92 30.78
C VAL A 28 2.53 16.61 31.35
N GLU A 29 1.83 16.07 32.32
CA GLU A 29 2.13 14.77 32.92
C GLU A 29 1.33 13.70 32.22
N VAL A 30 2.01 12.62 31.83
CA VAL A 30 1.41 11.44 31.18
C VAL A 30 1.96 10.19 31.83
N ALA A 31 1.11 9.19 32.05
CA ALA A 31 1.54 7.87 32.47
C ALA A 31 1.68 6.96 31.24
N ILE A 32 2.82 6.33 31.06
CA ILE A 32 3.08 5.36 29.99
C ILE A 32 3.44 4.01 30.64
N ASP A 33 2.60 3.01 30.45
CA ASP A 33 2.72 1.67 31.04
C ASP A 33 2.97 1.75 32.57
N GLY A 34 2.25 2.65 33.24
CA GLY A 34 2.29 2.87 34.68
C GLY A 34 3.44 3.75 35.19
N VAL A 35 4.29 4.27 34.31
CA VAL A 35 5.39 5.18 34.66
C VAL A 35 5.06 6.61 34.24
N GLU A 36 5.24 7.56 35.17
CA GLU A 36 4.96 8.99 34.92
C GLU A 36 6.11 9.66 34.13
N TYR A 37 5.73 10.47 33.15
CA TYR A 37 6.64 11.26 32.32
C TYR A 37 6.12 12.70 32.19
N ARG A 38 7.04 13.66 32.14
CA ARG A 38 6.73 15.06 31.81
C ARG A 38 7.17 15.37 30.41
N VAL A 39 6.22 15.68 29.52
CA VAL A 39 6.46 15.91 28.10
C VAL A 39 5.85 17.23 27.64
N PRO A 40 6.41 17.89 26.60
CA PRO A 40 5.81 19.11 26.05
C PRO A 40 4.36 18.87 25.59
N TRP A 41 3.45 19.77 25.96
CA TRP A 41 2.02 19.69 25.64
C TRP A 41 1.72 19.57 24.13
N TRP A 42 2.61 20.03 23.28
CA TRP A 42 2.46 20.00 21.83
C TRP A 42 2.94 18.69 21.17
N PHE A 43 3.41 17.73 21.93
CA PHE A 43 3.77 16.40 21.42
C PHE A 43 2.54 15.62 20.97
N THR A 44 2.78 14.69 20.03
CA THR A 44 1.88 13.55 19.84
C THR A 44 2.24 12.44 20.82
N VAL A 45 1.31 11.52 21.06
CA VAL A 45 1.58 10.30 21.84
C VAL A 45 2.80 9.55 21.31
N ALA A 46 2.95 9.43 19.98
CA ALA A 46 4.13 8.79 19.39
C ALA A 46 5.44 9.48 19.78
N LYS A 47 5.44 10.83 19.84
CA LYS A 47 6.64 11.58 20.24
C LYS A 47 6.92 11.48 21.74
N ALA A 48 5.87 11.38 22.55
CA ALA A 48 6.01 11.11 23.98
C ALA A 48 6.61 9.73 24.24
N LEU A 49 6.13 8.71 23.54
CA LEU A 49 6.68 7.36 23.58
C LEU A 49 8.17 7.33 23.20
N GLU A 50 8.55 8.00 22.12
CA GLU A 50 9.95 8.07 21.66
C GLU A 50 10.86 8.69 22.72
N VAL A 51 10.44 9.82 23.33
CA VAL A 51 11.22 10.52 24.37
C VAL A 51 11.28 9.73 25.68
N ALA A 52 10.24 8.98 26.00
CA ALA A 52 10.22 8.05 27.12
C ALA A 52 11.07 6.77 26.89
N GLY A 53 11.69 6.64 25.72
CA GLY A 53 12.58 5.51 25.38
C GLY A 53 11.86 4.30 24.76
N PHE A 54 10.57 4.40 24.50
CA PHE A 54 9.84 3.34 23.80
C PHE A 54 10.19 3.35 22.31
N LYS A 55 10.62 2.22 21.79
CA LYS A 55 10.87 2.03 20.35
C LYS A 55 9.64 1.42 19.71
N LEU A 56 8.97 2.20 18.86
CA LEU A 56 7.97 1.64 17.98
C LEU A 56 8.63 0.78 16.89
N ASP A 57 8.00 -0.34 16.57
CA ASP A 57 8.53 -1.30 15.62
C ASP A 57 8.56 -0.75 14.18
N PRO A 58 9.34 -1.35 13.27
CA PRO A 58 9.31 -0.98 11.85
C PRO A 58 7.94 -1.32 11.21
N PRO A 59 7.59 -0.67 10.09
CA PRO A 59 6.39 -1.00 9.33
C PRO A 59 6.29 -2.49 8.99
N GLY A 60 5.09 -3.06 9.07
CA GLY A 60 4.85 -4.49 8.81
C GLY A 60 5.05 -5.39 10.02
N SER A 61 5.37 -4.84 11.20
CA SER A 61 5.41 -5.58 12.46
C SER A 61 4.00 -5.90 12.97
N ARG A 62 3.91 -6.89 13.86
CA ARG A 62 2.71 -7.17 14.65
C ARG A 62 2.51 -6.21 15.83
N ARG A 63 3.56 -5.56 16.29
CA ARG A 63 3.53 -4.57 17.37
C ARG A 63 3.26 -3.16 16.82
N PRO A 64 2.87 -2.21 17.66
CA PRO A 64 2.67 -0.83 17.24
C PRO A 64 3.87 -0.26 16.47
N SER A 65 3.62 0.35 15.31
CA SER A 65 4.68 0.86 14.42
C SER A 65 4.31 2.21 13.80
N LEU A 66 5.28 3.12 13.66
CA LEU A 66 5.11 4.41 12.97
C LEU A 66 5.23 4.26 11.45
N ALA A 67 4.29 3.53 10.85
CA ALA A 67 4.35 3.19 9.43
C ALA A 67 3.99 4.36 8.52
N CYS A 68 2.80 4.95 8.66
CA CYS A 68 2.35 6.03 7.78
C CYS A 68 2.61 7.45 8.34
N GLY A 69 2.60 7.65 9.65
CA GLY A 69 2.73 8.96 10.29
C GLY A 69 1.63 9.98 9.94
N THR A 70 0.53 9.56 9.30
CA THR A 70 -0.56 10.42 8.83
C THR A 70 -1.92 10.07 9.42
N GLY A 71 -1.99 9.03 10.25
CA GLY A 71 -3.20 8.63 10.98
C GLY A 71 -4.08 7.60 10.28
N GLY A 72 -3.93 7.35 8.97
CA GLY A 72 -4.85 6.48 8.22
C GLY A 72 -4.68 4.99 8.49
N CYS A 73 -3.44 4.53 8.74
CA CYS A 73 -3.15 3.08 8.80
C CYS A 73 -3.44 2.41 10.15
N TRP A 74 -3.52 3.15 11.24
CA TRP A 74 -3.71 2.63 12.61
C TRP A 74 -2.65 1.64 13.10
N ALA A 75 -1.54 1.47 12.39
CA ALA A 75 -0.46 0.57 12.81
C ALA A 75 0.25 1.02 14.09
N CYS A 76 0.16 2.32 14.44
CA CYS A 76 0.71 2.90 15.66
C CYS A 76 -0.33 2.99 16.79
N ALA A 77 -1.41 2.24 16.72
CA ALA A 77 -2.45 2.29 17.74
C ALA A 77 -1.91 1.84 19.11
N VAL A 78 -2.28 2.58 20.13
CA VAL A 78 -2.04 2.31 21.57
C VAL A 78 -3.32 2.58 22.32
N VAL A 79 -3.43 2.08 23.55
CA VAL A 79 -4.60 2.41 24.40
C VAL A 79 -4.32 3.73 25.10
N VAL A 80 -5.25 4.68 24.99
CA VAL A 80 -5.20 5.98 25.65
C VAL A 80 -6.47 6.15 26.46
N ASN A 81 -6.35 6.26 27.77
CA ASN A 81 -7.49 6.38 28.70
C ASN A 81 -8.56 5.29 28.44
N GLY A 82 -8.13 4.04 28.20
CA GLY A 82 -9.00 2.90 27.94
C GLY A 82 -9.55 2.77 26.50
N SER A 83 -9.18 3.67 25.58
CA SER A 83 -9.63 3.64 24.19
C SER A 83 -8.45 3.48 23.23
N LEU A 84 -8.65 2.71 22.12
CA LEU A 84 -7.62 2.56 21.10
C LEU A 84 -7.48 3.86 20.29
N GLU A 85 -6.27 4.43 20.27
CA GLU A 85 -5.95 5.70 19.64
C GLU A 85 -4.68 5.62 18.77
N ARG A 86 -4.58 6.50 17.78
CA ARG A 86 -3.44 6.57 16.85
C ARG A 86 -2.32 7.43 17.42
N ALA A 87 -1.28 6.82 17.92
CA ALA A 87 -0.17 7.55 18.55
C ALA A 87 0.44 8.66 17.67
N CYS A 88 0.50 8.47 16.35
CA CYS A 88 1.13 9.43 15.43
C CYS A 88 0.38 10.77 15.28
N VAL A 89 -0.92 10.84 15.58
CA VAL A 89 -1.73 12.05 15.38
C VAL A 89 -2.49 12.49 16.65
N THR A 90 -2.52 11.69 17.68
CA THR A 90 -3.16 12.03 18.97
C THR A 90 -2.27 12.94 19.78
N PRO A 91 -2.70 14.17 20.10
CA PRO A 91 -1.93 15.07 20.97
C PRO A 91 -1.95 14.59 22.41
N VAL A 92 -0.84 14.74 23.13
CA VAL A 92 -0.81 14.50 24.58
C VAL A 92 -1.65 15.52 25.34
N ARG A 93 -2.16 15.12 26.48
CA ARG A 93 -2.89 15.97 27.42
C ARG A 93 -2.48 15.63 28.84
N ASP A 94 -2.62 16.57 29.74
CA ASP A 94 -2.31 16.36 31.14
C ASP A 94 -3.18 15.25 31.75
N GLY A 95 -2.57 14.40 32.58
CA GLY A 95 -3.24 13.23 33.19
C GLY A 95 -3.54 12.07 32.23
N MET A 96 -3.02 12.08 30.99
CA MET A 96 -3.25 11.02 30.02
C MET A 96 -2.57 9.71 30.44
N VAL A 97 -3.30 8.60 30.40
CA VAL A 97 -2.78 7.25 30.62
C VAL A 97 -2.64 6.55 29.27
N ILE A 98 -1.45 6.04 28.98
CA ILE A 98 -1.08 5.40 27.72
C ILE A 98 -0.57 3.99 28.01
N GLU A 99 -1.15 2.99 27.35
CA GLU A 99 -0.72 1.58 27.42
C GLU A 99 -0.25 1.13 26.03
N THR A 100 0.94 0.59 25.96
CA THR A 100 1.56 0.16 24.67
C THR A 100 1.17 -1.26 24.28
N ASP A 101 0.69 -2.08 25.22
CA ASP A 101 0.16 -3.39 24.92
C ASP A 101 -1.24 -3.27 24.31
N VAL A 102 -1.35 -3.76 23.08
CA VAL A 102 -2.60 -3.79 22.30
C VAL A 102 -2.96 -5.22 21.86
N GLU A 103 -2.35 -6.25 22.44
CA GLU A 103 -2.54 -7.63 21.99
C GLU A 103 -4.02 -8.05 22.07
N GLY A 104 -4.71 -7.69 23.16
CA GLY A 104 -6.13 -7.94 23.34
C GLY A 104 -7.08 -7.05 22.55
N CYS A 105 -6.59 -6.00 21.87
CA CYS A 105 -7.41 -5.06 21.14
C CYS A 105 -7.69 -5.53 19.71
N THR A 106 -8.94 -5.35 19.24
CA THR A 106 -9.26 -5.55 17.81
C THR A 106 -8.57 -4.46 16.98
N PRO A 107 -7.73 -4.80 15.98
CA PRO A 107 -7.06 -3.80 15.17
C PRO A 107 -8.06 -3.02 14.31
N LEU A 108 -7.76 -1.75 14.08
CA LEU A 108 -8.57 -0.83 13.30
C LEU A 108 -7.82 -0.34 12.07
N ARG A 109 -8.54 0.11 11.03
CA ARG A 109 -8.00 0.76 9.85
C ARG A 109 -9.06 1.57 9.11
N ILE A 110 -8.67 2.69 8.50
CA ILE A 110 -9.55 3.42 7.59
C ILE A 110 -9.61 2.68 6.25
N VAL A 111 -10.84 2.44 5.78
CA VAL A 111 -11.15 1.69 4.55
C VAL A 111 -12.10 2.49 3.68
N HIS A 112 -11.84 2.54 2.39
CA HIS A 112 -12.66 3.13 1.33
C HIS A 112 -13.19 2.06 0.38
N GLY A 113 -14.28 2.36 -0.28
CA GLY A 113 -14.99 1.41 -1.15
C GLY A 113 -16.06 0.65 -0.37
N PRO A 114 -16.48 -0.54 -0.82
CA PRO A 114 -15.95 -1.30 -1.95
C PRO A 114 -16.48 -0.84 -3.31
N GLU A 115 -15.67 -1.02 -4.34
CA GLU A 115 -16.06 -0.75 -5.72
C GLU A 115 -15.86 -2.01 -6.59
N PRO A 116 -16.82 -2.32 -7.50
CA PRO A 116 -16.64 -3.38 -8.47
C PRO A 116 -15.77 -2.89 -9.64
N HIS A 117 -14.77 -3.68 -10.03
CA HIS A 117 -13.80 -3.38 -11.08
C HIS A 117 -13.94 -4.28 -12.30
N LEU A 118 -13.79 -3.69 -13.50
CA LEU A 118 -13.78 -4.41 -14.78
C LEU A 118 -12.41 -5.02 -15.12
N VAL A 119 -11.33 -4.49 -14.56
CA VAL A 119 -9.96 -4.90 -14.89
C VAL A 119 -9.24 -5.60 -13.73
N GLY A 120 -9.51 -5.20 -12.50
CA GLY A 120 -8.84 -5.70 -11.31
C GLY A 120 -7.46 -5.10 -11.10
N GLY A 121 -6.69 -5.71 -10.19
CA GLY A 121 -5.33 -5.29 -9.86
C GLY A 121 -4.24 -6.11 -10.56
N LYS A 122 -3.00 -6.00 -10.05
CA LYS A 122 -1.79 -6.56 -10.71
C LYS A 122 -1.78 -8.09 -10.78
N ALA A 123 -2.37 -8.76 -9.79
CA ALA A 123 -2.52 -10.21 -9.75
C ALA A 123 -3.95 -10.68 -10.09
N THR A 124 -4.70 -9.91 -10.87
CA THR A 124 -5.91 -10.37 -11.52
C THR A 124 -5.52 -11.05 -12.84
N PRO A 125 -5.77 -12.37 -13.01
CA PRO A 125 -5.40 -13.05 -14.23
C PRO A 125 -6.02 -12.41 -15.47
N TRP A 126 -5.19 -12.02 -16.44
CA TRP A 126 -5.66 -11.30 -17.63
C TRP A 126 -6.72 -12.05 -18.44
N TRP A 127 -6.65 -13.38 -18.50
CA TRP A 127 -7.64 -14.20 -19.23
C TRP A 127 -9.04 -14.21 -18.61
N GLU A 128 -9.18 -13.73 -17.38
CA GLU A 128 -10.47 -13.59 -16.69
C GLU A 128 -11.11 -12.23 -16.90
N VAL A 129 -10.36 -11.27 -17.42
CA VAL A 129 -10.85 -9.94 -17.71
C VAL A 129 -11.66 -9.99 -18.99
N ASP A 130 -12.98 -9.82 -18.82
CA ASP A 130 -13.89 -9.64 -19.93
C ASP A 130 -14.47 -8.23 -19.89
N TYR A 131 -14.72 -7.51 -20.82
CA TYR A 131 -15.15 -6.10 -20.79
C TYR A 131 -16.62 -5.90 -20.40
N VAL A 132 -17.30 -6.94 -20.01
CA VAL A 132 -18.75 -6.99 -19.83
C VAL A 132 -19.11 -7.14 -18.36
N SER A 133 -18.32 -7.91 -17.59
CA SER A 133 -18.57 -8.20 -16.19
C SER A 133 -17.48 -7.66 -15.28
N TYR A 134 -17.87 -7.34 -14.05
CA TYR A 134 -16.91 -6.96 -13.00
C TYR A 134 -16.10 -8.18 -12.57
N VAL A 135 -14.77 -8.02 -12.54
CA VAL A 135 -13.84 -9.11 -12.23
C VAL A 135 -13.49 -9.17 -10.74
N GLU A 136 -13.44 -8.03 -10.07
CA GLU A 136 -13.14 -7.92 -8.65
C GLU A 136 -14.00 -6.90 -7.94
N ALA A 137 -14.31 -7.17 -6.65
CA ALA A 137 -14.79 -6.18 -5.70
C ALA A 137 -13.60 -5.71 -4.85
N ALA A 138 -13.22 -4.45 -4.94
CA ALA A 138 -12.02 -3.93 -4.32
C ALA A 138 -12.30 -2.91 -3.22
N ILE A 139 -11.50 -2.95 -2.16
CA ILE A 139 -11.40 -1.91 -1.13
C ILE A 139 -10.03 -1.26 -1.15
N TRP A 140 -9.96 -0.02 -0.71
CA TRP A 140 -8.72 0.75 -0.57
C TRP A 140 -8.52 1.16 0.88
N VAL A 141 -7.30 0.97 1.39
CA VAL A 141 -6.97 1.31 2.78
C VAL A 141 -6.10 2.55 2.86
N ALA A 142 -6.34 3.38 3.86
CA ALA A 142 -5.55 4.58 4.08
C ALA A 142 -4.19 4.27 4.71
N GLY A 143 -3.26 5.21 4.55
CA GLY A 143 -1.89 5.15 5.05
C GLY A 143 -0.93 4.38 4.15
N CYS A 144 0.28 4.94 3.99
CA CYS A 144 1.38 4.33 3.23
C CYS A 144 2.70 4.70 3.88
N ASN A 145 3.69 3.84 3.80
CA ASN A 145 5.05 4.11 4.25
C ASN A 145 5.91 4.83 3.20
N LEU A 146 5.40 4.98 1.98
CA LEU A 146 6.01 5.79 0.93
C LEU A 146 5.38 7.19 0.84
N ARG A 147 6.06 8.12 0.15
CA ARG A 147 5.64 9.51 -0.04
C ARG A 147 5.63 9.91 -1.51
N CYS A 148 5.23 8.97 -2.39
CA CYS A 148 5.27 9.16 -3.83
C CYS A 148 4.64 10.49 -4.24
N PRO A 149 5.41 11.43 -4.83
CA PRO A 149 4.85 12.70 -5.32
C PRO A 149 3.83 12.51 -6.45
N GLN A 150 3.81 11.30 -7.04
CA GLN A 150 2.92 10.84 -8.11
C GLN A 150 1.84 9.86 -7.59
N CYS A 151 1.42 9.97 -6.33
CA CYS A 151 0.46 9.04 -5.76
C CYS A 151 -0.90 9.17 -6.45
N GLN A 152 -1.33 8.15 -7.20
CA GLN A 152 -2.64 8.14 -7.87
C GLN A 152 -3.78 8.04 -6.86
N ASN A 153 -3.55 7.39 -5.73
CA ASN A 153 -4.53 7.20 -4.65
C ASN A 153 -4.32 8.18 -3.48
N TYR A 154 -3.77 9.37 -3.71
CA TYR A 154 -3.41 10.29 -2.62
C TYR A 154 -4.59 10.66 -1.72
N HIS A 155 -5.79 10.79 -2.27
CA HIS A 155 -7.02 11.11 -1.53
C HIS A 155 -7.39 10.01 -0.52
N VAL A 156 -7.19 8.74 -0.86
CA VAL A 156 -7.35 7.61 0.07
C VAL A 156 -6.14 7.50 1.00
N THR A 157 -4.93 7.57 0.43
CA THR A 157 -3.67 7.34 1.17
C THR A 157 -3.51 8.27 2.36
N TYR A 158 -3.91 9.55 2.21
CA TYR A 158 -3.75 10.58 3.25
C TYR A 158 -5.02 10.87 4.05
N ASP A 159 -6.09 10.11 3.85
CA ASP A 159 -7.26 10.24 4.70
C ASP A 159 -6.96 9.77 6.13
N ASN A 160 -7.36 10.59 7.09
CA ASN A 160 -7.25 10.31 8.52
C ASN A 160 -8.51 10.71 9.30
N SER A 161 -9.60 11.02 8.60
CA SER A 161 -10.85 11.54 9.14
C SER A 161 -12.01 10.55 9.07
N THR A 162 -12.00 9.65 8.10
CA THR A 162 -13.01 8.59 7.98
C THR A 162 -12.94 7.65 9.20
N LEU A 163 -14.09 7.17 9.64
CA LEU A 163 -14.18 6.21 10.74
C LEU A 163 -13.47 4.90 10.36
N PRO A 164 -12.63 4.36 11.23
CA PRO A 164 -11.95 3.12 10.95
C PRO A 164 -12.88 1.91 11.06
N MET A 165 -12.52 0.85 10.37
CA MET A 165 -13.22 -0.45 10.40
C MET A 165 -12.34 -1.52 11.03
N THR A 166 -12.99 -2.47 11.69
CA THR A 166 -12.38 -3.74 12.07
C THR A 166 -12.15 -4.62 10.85
N PRO A 167 -11.26 -5.64 10.90
CA PRO A 167 -11.08 -6.59 9.82
C PRO A 167 -12.37 -7.30 9.40
N LEU A 168 -13.23 -7.64 10.37
CA LEU A 168 -14.50 -8.33 10.11
C LEU A 168 -15.51 -7.43 9.37
N GLU A 169 -15.62 -6.17 9.75
CA GLU A 169 -16.51 -5.21 9.08
C GLU A 169 -16.11 -5.02 7.63
N ALA A 170 -14.82 -4.79 7.37
CA ALA A 170 -14.28 -4.66 6.01
C ALA A 170 -14.47 -5.94 5.19
N ALA A 171 -14.25 -7.11 5.79
CA ALA A 171 -14.47 -8.41 5.13
C ALA A 171 -15.94 -8.64 4.77
N LYS A 172 -16.88 -8.32 5.67
CA LYS A 172 -18.32 -8.39 5.38
C LYS A 172 -18.73 -7.47 4.24
N LEU A 173 -18.19 -6.26 4.23
CA LEU A 173 -18.48 -5.24 3.23
C LEU A 173 -18.03 -5.69 1.83
N VAL A 174 -16.78 -6.15 1.67
CA VAL A 174 -16.27 -6.62 0.39
C VAL A 174 -16.94 -7.92 -0.08
N ALA A 175 -17.24 -8.84 0.84
CA ALA A 175 -17.95 -10.08 0.51
C ALA A 175 -19.41 -9.84 0.08
N HIS A 176 -20.07 -8.85 0.68
CA HIS A 176 -21.40 -8.43 0.23
C HIS A 176 -21.37 -7.91 -1.21
N THR A 177 -20.42 -7.03 -1.52
CA THR A 177 -20.24 -6.48 -2.87
C THR A 177 -19.86 -7.55 -3.87
N GLN A 178 -18.99 -8.49 -3.50
CA GLN A 178 -18.64 -9.64 -4.32
C GLN A 178 -19.89 -10.45 -4.73
N ARG A 179 -20.77 -10.77 -3.77
CA ARG A 179 -22.02 -11.50 -4.05
C ARG A 179 -22.99 -10.69 -4.92
N ARG A 180 -23.15 -9.40 -4.62
CA ARG A 180 -24.05 -8.50 -5.35
C ARG A 180 -23.68 -8.38 -6.82
N TYR A 181 -22.42 -8.23 -7.13
CA TYR A 181 -21.90 -8.05 -8.49
C TYR A 181 -21.36 -9.36 -9.11
N ARG A 182 -21.40 -10.47 -8.38
CA ARG A 182 -20.91 -11.80 -8.80
C ARG A 182 -19.49 -11.75 -9.32
N THR A 183 -18.63 -10.93 -8.68
CA THR A 183 -17.23 -10.83 -9.09
C THR A 183 -16.47 -12.11 -8.82
N ARG A 184 -15.43 -12.38 -9.63
CA ARG A 184 -14.58 -13.58 -9.52
C ARG A 184 -13.54 -13.45 -8.41
N GLY A 185 -13.33 -12.22 -7.91
CA GLY A 185 -12.38 -11.91 -6.86
C GLY A 185 -12.87 -10.81 -5.91
N VAL A 186 -12.19 -10.76 -4.78
CA VAL A 186 -12.17 -9.62 -3.87
C VAL A 186 -10.73 -9.13 -3.76
N ALA A 187 -10.54 -7.83 -3.65
CA ALA A 187 -9.21 -7.22 -3.63
C ALA A 187 -9.06 -6.18 -2.52
N ILE A 188 -7.83 -6.05 -2.03
CA ILE A 188 -7.41 -4.96 -1.16
C ILE A 188 -6.19 -4.26 -1.74
N SER A 189 -6.27 -2.95 -1.87
CA SER A 189 -5.25 -2.04 -2.37
C SER A 189 -5.26 -0.74 -1.54
N GLY A 190 -4.88 0.42 -2.12
CA GLY A 190 -5.08 1.74 -1.50
C GLY A 190 -3.81 2.54 -1.33
N GLY A 191 -3.51 2.94 -0.08
CA GLY A 191 -2.19 3.35 0.35
C GLY A 191 -1.25 2.15 0.31
N GLU A 192 -0.97 1.55 1.47
CA GLU A 192 -0.22 0.28 1.51
C GLU A 192 -0.88 -0.67 2.52
N PRO A 193 -1.49 -1.77 2.06
CA PRO A 193 -2.17 -2.72 2.94
C PRO A 193 -1.25 -3.34 4.00
N THR A 194 -0.03 -3.69 3.63
CA THR A 194 0.88 -4.51 4.46
C THR A 194 1.46 -3.79 5.67
N ILE A 195 1.33 -2.46 5.78
CA ILE A 195 1.89 -1.72 6.92
C ILE A 195 1.13 -1.91 8.24
N ASN A 196 -0.08 -2.47 8.20
CA ASN A 196 -0.80 -2.91 9.41
C ASN A 196 -1.04 -4.43 9.33
N ARG A 197 -0.02 -5.21 9.72
CA ARG A 197 0.04 -6.67 9.59
C ARG A 197 -1.10 -7.35 10.32
N ARG A 198 -1.39 -6.99 11.58
CA ARG A 198 -2.46 -7.60 12.37
C ARG A 198 -3.81 -7.46 11.69
N TRP A 199 -4.13 -6.24 11.25
CA TRP A 199 -5.39 -5.97 10.58
C TRP A 199 -5.52 -6.74 9.26
N LEU A 200 -4.47 -6.75 8.44
CA LEU A 200 -4.50 -7.37 7.12
C LEU A 200 -4.64 -8.89 7.18
N VAL A 201 -3.90 -9.54 8.09
CA VAL A 201 -3.99 -11.00 8.28
C VAL A 201 -5.39 -11.40 8.76
N GLU A 202 -5.95 -10.69 9.75
CA GLU A 202 -7.31 -10.96 10.22
C GLU A 202 -8.37 -10.68 9.14
N PHE A 203 -8.17 -9.64 8.31
CA PHE A 203 -9.04 -9.37 7.17
C PHE A 203 -9.09 -10.58 6.22
N PHE A 204 -7.95 -11.14 5.81
CA PHE A 204 -7.94 -12.30 4.93
C PHE A 204 -8.52 -13.56 5.58
N LYS A 205 -8.30 -13.80 6.87
CA LYS A 205 -8.95 -14.88 7.62
C LYS A 205 -10.48 -14.76 7.58
N HIS A 206 -11.01 -13.55 7.76
CA HIS A 206 -12.46 -13.32 7.69
C HIS A 206 -12.99 -13.44 6.25
N VAL A 207 -12.30 -12.86 5.27
CA VAL A 207 -12.69 -12.97 3.86
C VAL A 207 -12.74 -14.43 3.41
N SER A 208 -11.74 -15.24 3.75
CA SER A 208 -11.67 -16.66 3.37
C SER A 208 -12.84 -17.50 3.92
N ARG A 209 -13.47 -17.05 5.01
CA ARG A 209 -14.67 -17.69 5.59
C ARG A 209 -15.98 -17.17 5.00
N LEU A 210 -15.97 -15.97 4.41
CA LEU A 210 -17.17 -15.27 3.94
C LEU A 210 -17.43 -15.42 2.43
N VAL A 211 -16.41 -15.77 1.65
CA VAL A 211 -16.52 -15.98 0.21
C VAL A 211 -16.27 -17.44 -0.17
N ASP A 212 -16.80 -17.87 -1.33
CA ASP A 212 -16.52 -19.21 -1.86
C ASP A 212 -15.02 -19.43 -2.09
N VAL A 213 -14.57 -20.69 -1.96
CA VAL A 213 -13.15 -21.05 -2.14
C VAL A 213 -12.61 -20.69 -3.53
N LYS A 214 -13.48 -20.67 -4.55
CA LYS A 214 -13.14 -20.28 -5.93
C LYS A 214 -12.95 -18.78 -6.12
N VAL A 215 -13.46 -17.96 -5.19
CA VAL A 215 -13.30 -16.51 -5.24
C VAL A 215 -11.86 -16.15 -4.91
N ARG A 216 -11.19 -15.40 -5.80
CA ARG A 216 -9.84 -14.91 -5.54
C ARG A 216 -9.83 -13.91 -4.39
N ARG A 217 -8.78 -13.98 -3.60
CA ARG A 217 -8.51 -13.10 -2.45
C ARG A 217 -7.18 -12.41 -2.72
N HIS A 218 -7.28 -11.23 -3.31
CA HIS A 218 -6.18 -10.51 -3.94
C HIS A 218 -5.65 -9.39 -3.03
N LEU A 219 -4.35 -9.36 -2.86
CA LEU A 219 -3.57 -8.28 -2.25
C LEU A 219 -2.76 -7.55 -3.32
N ASP A 220 -2.93 -6.24 -3.44
CA ASP A 220 -1.98 -5.35 -4.13
C ASP A 220 -1.11 -4.63 -3.12
N SER A 221 0.21 -4.77 -3.23
CA SER A 221 1.19 -4.19 -2.30
C SER A 221 2.38 -3.55 -3.05
N ASN A 222 2.96 -2.50 -2.44
CA ASN A 222 4.25 -1.96 -2.90
C ASN A 222 5.45 -2.88 -2.53
N GLY A 223 5.22 -3.95 -1.78
CA GLY A 223 6.20 -4.97 -1.44
C GLY A 223 7.24 -4.61 -0.40
N THR A 224 7.29 -3.35 0.05
CA THR A 224 8.39 -2.82 0.90
C THR A 224 8.58 -3.52 2.25
N VAL A 225 7.55 -4.20 2.74
CA VAL A 225 7.55 -4.91 4.03
C VAL A 225 7.08 -6.37 3.92
N LEU A 226 6.93 -6.89 2.71
CA LEU A 226 6.57 -8.27 2.43
C LEU A 226 7.78 -9.20 2.59
N THR A 227 8.12 -9.54 3.83
CA THR A 227 9.10 -10.58 4.15
C THR A 227 8.50 -11.98 3.95
N GLY A 228 9.34 -13.02 3.84
CA GLY A 228 8.87 -14.39 3.63
C GLY A 228 7.87 -14.85 4.68
N ASP A 229 8.17 -14.62 5.96
CA ASP A 229 7.28 -14.95 7.08
C ASP A 229 5.93 -14.22 7.01
N TYR A 230 5.93 -13.01 6.47
CA TYR A 230 4.67 -12.26 6.28
C TYR A 230 3.87 -12.79 5.09
N VAL A 231 4.53 -13.17 4.01
CA VAL A 231 3.88 -13.85 2.87
C VAL A 231 3.26 -15.17 3.33
N ASP A 232 3.98 -15.98 4.10
CA ASP A 232 3.49 -17.26 4.64
C ASP A 232 2.20 -17.06 5.42
N GLU A 233 2.19 -16.09 6.32
CA GLU A 233 1.04 -15.76 7.15
C GLU A 233 -0.18 -15.27 6.34
N LEU A 234 0.05 -14.48 5.30
CA LEU A 234 -1.01 -14.03 4.39
C LEU A 234 -1.63 -15.20 3.59
N VAL A 235 -0.78 -16.11 3.11
CA VAL A 235 -1.24 -17.30 2.38
C VAL A 235 -2.01 -18.25 3.31
N GLU A 236 -1.53 -18.46 4.53
CA GLU A 236 -2.25 -19.22 5.57
C GLU A 236 -3.59 -18.59 5.93
N ALA A 237 -3.67 -17.25 5.95
CA ALA A 237 -4.91 -16.52 6.16
C ALA A 237 -5.88 -16.61 4.97
N GLY A 238 -5.44 -17.17 3.85
CA GLY A 238 -6.27 -17.42 2.67
C GLY A 238 -6.06 -16.45 1.51
N CYS A 239 -5.06 -15.56 1.55
CA CYS A 239 -4.65 -14.77 0.38
C CYS A 239 -4.10 -15.70 -0.69
N ASN A 240 -4.61 -15.62 -1.92
CA ASN A 240 -4.20 -16.52 -3.01
C ASN A 240 -3.86 -15.80 -4.33
N ASN A 241 -3.93 -14.48 -4.34
CA ASN A 241 -3.46 -13.63 -5.44
C ASN A 241 -2.66 -12.48 -4.83
N ILE A 242 -1.40 -12.32 -5.23
CA ILE A 242 -0.54 -11.26 -4.69
C ILE A 242 0.09 -10.48 -5.84
N GLY A 243 -0.26 -9.19 -5.92
CA GLY A 243 0.36 -8.21 -6.79
C GLY A 243 1.45 -7.46 -6.03
N VAL A 244 2.70 -7.60 -6.44
CA VAL A 244 3.83 -6.86 -5.89
C VAL A 244 4.25 -5.77 -6.86
N GLU A 245 4.38 -4.53 -6.39
CA GLU A 245 4.81 -3.39 -7.21
C GLU A 245 6.18 -2.85 -6.77
N PRO A 246 7.31 -3.45 -7.19
CA PRO A 246 8.64 -2.93 -6.93
C PRO A 246 8.89 -1.57 -7.59
N LYS A 247 8.07 -1.19 -8.56
CA LYS A 247 8.06 0.05 -9.35
C LYS A 247 9.18 0.15 -10.40
N CYS A 248 10.41 -0.24 -10.07
CA CYS A 248 11.62 -0.13 -10.90
C CYS A 248 12.71 -1.09 -10.39
N VAL A 249 13.92 -1.02 -10.96
CA VAL A 249 15.05 -1.86 -10.53
C VAL A 249 16.23 -1.06 -9.94
N ARG A 250 16.34 0.25 -10.23
CA ARG A 250 17.45 1.09 -9.78
C ARG A 250 17.05 1.89 -8.53
N VAL A 251 17.93 1.98 -7.54
CA VAL A 251 17.68 2.69 -6.28
C VAL A 251 17.40 4.17 -6.51
N GLU A 252 18.15 4.82 -7.41
CA GLU A 252 17.98 6.24 -7.75
C GLU A 252 16.60 6.52 -8.34
N THR A 253 16.15 5.68 -9.25
CA THR A 253 14.82 5.74 -9.85
C THR A 253 13.75 5.50 -8.78
N TYR A 254 13.98 4.53 -7.90
CA TYR A 254 13.07 4.24 -6.79
C TYR A 254 12.89 5.44 -5.85
N MET A 255 14.00 6.09 -5.47
CA MET A 255 13.96 7.33 -4.66
C MET A 255 13.19 8.44 -5.36
N LYS A 256 13.44 8.64 -6.66
CA LYS A 256 12.74 9.62 -7.48
C LYS A 256 11.22 9.36 -7.55
N ILE A 257 10.80 8.10 -7.67
CA ILE A 257 9.40 7.69 -7.73
C ILE A 257 8.72 7.82 -6.37
N THR A 258 9.37 7.33 -5.31
CA THR A 258 8.77 7.15 -3.99
C THR A 258 8.87 8.37 -3.08
N GLY A 259 9.72 9.35 -3.42
CA GLY A 259 9.97 10.52 -2.59
C GLY A 259 10.82 10.24 -1.33
N LEU A 260 11.48 9.09 -1.27
CA LEU A 260 12.41 8.76 -0.19
C LEU A 260 13.73 9.50 -0.40
N ASN A 261 14.23 10.13 0.66
CA ASN A 261 15.54 10.82 0.66
C ASN A 261 16.65 9.98 1.31
N ASP A 262 16.29 8.92 2.04
CA ASP A 262 17.22 7.96 2.62
C ASP A 262 17.51 6.84 1.61
N ARG A 263 18.76 6.80 1.11
CA ARG A 263 19.20 5.85 0.10
C ARG A 263 19.23 4.40 0.61
N GLU A 264 19.63 4.19 1.86
CA GLU A 264 19.70 2.86 2.45
C GLU A 264 18.32 2.29 2.70
N LEU A 265 17.39 3.12 3.19
CA LEU A 265 15.98 2.73 3.32
C LEU A 265 15.36 2.44 1.95
N ALA A 266 15.65 3.26 0.93
CA ALA A 266 15.17 3.06 -0.43
C ALA A 266 15.68 1.73 -1.01
N ARG A 267 16.98 1.42 -0.83
CA ARG A 267 17.56 0.14 -1.23
C ARG A 267 16.89 -1.02 -0.53
N LYS A 268 16.77 -0.96 0.81
CA LYS A 268 16.12 -2.00 1.61
C LYS A 268 14.69 -2.28 1.13
N TYR A 269 13.90 -1.25 0.88
CA TYR A 269 12.52 -1.39 0.43
C TYR A 269 12.43 -1.99 -0.97
N LEU A 270 13.26 -1.53 -1.91
CA LEU A 270 13.32 -2.05 -3.27
C LEU A 270 13.73 -3.53 -3.29
N GLU A 271 14.78 -3.88 -2.55
CA GLU A 271 15.25 -5.27 -2.41
C GLU A 271 14.19 -6.16 -1.77
N THR A 272 13.52 -5.68 -0.71
CA THR A 272 12.45 -6.45 -0.06
C THR A 272 11.32 -6.74 -1.03
N ALA A 273 10.89 -5.75 -1.84
CA ALA A 273 9.84 -5.95 -2.83
C ALA A 273 10.24 -6.98 -3.91
N TRP A 274 11.47 -6.94 -4.41
CA TRP A 274 11.95 -7.94 -5.38
C TRP A 274 12.13 -9.32 -4.74
N ARG A 275 12.64 -9.42 -3.52
CA ARG A 275 12.71 -10.69 -2.78
C ARG A 275 11.33 -11.29 -2.53
N ALA A 276 10.30 -10.45 -2.29
CA ALA A 276 8.92 -10.93 -2.17
C ALA A 276 8.43 -11.57 -3.48
N VAL A 277 8.74 -10.99 -4.64
CA VAL A 277 8.42 -11.59 -5.95
C VAL A 277 9.05 -12.98 -6.09
N GLU A 278 10.35 -13.08 -5.83
CA GLU A 278 11.10 -14.34 -5.89
C GLU A 278 10.55 -15.37 -4.88
N TYR A 279 10.33 -14.94 -3.62
CA TYR A 279 9.84 -15.80 -2.55
C TYR A 279 8.47 -16.38 -2.84
N ILE A 280 7.52 -15.56 -3.29
CA ILE A 280 6.17 -15.99 -3.63
C ILE A 280 6.21 -16.99 -4.77
N TYR A 281 6.99 -16.72 -5.82
CA TYR A 281 7.13 -17.63 -6.95
C TYR A 281 7.72 -18.98 -6.53
N MET A 282 8.83 -18.98 -5.79
CA MET A 282 9.56 -20.20 -5.40
C MET A 282 8.78 -21.08 -4.43
N ASN A 283 8.04 -20.49 -3.47
CA ASN A 283 7.39 -21.24 -2.40
C ASN A 283 5.90 -21.50 -2.65
N TYR A 284 5.25 -20.70 -3.49
CA TYR A 284 3.79 -20.71 -3.62
C TYR A 284 3.30 -20.85 -5.06
N ARG A 285 4.19 -21.14 -6.01
CA ARG A 285 3.82 -21.43 -7.41
C ARG A 285 2.74 -22.52 -7.46
N GLY A 286 1.64 -22.23 -8.18
CA GLY A 286 0.46 -23.10 -8.26
C GLY A 286 -0.56 -22.95 -7.11
N ARG A 287 -0.21 -22.27 -6.03
CA ARG A 287 -1.13 -21.92 -4.93
C ARG A 287 -1.49 -20.45 -4.90
N VAL A 288 -0.55 -19.60 -5.26
CA VAL A 288 -0.71 -18.14 -5.31
C VAL A 288 -0.50 -17.68 -6.75
N TYR A 289 -1.43 -16.90 -7.27
CA TYR A 289 -1.24 -16.20 -8.52
C TYR A 289 -0.45 -14.91 -8.27
N LEU A 290 0.73 -14.82 -8.87
CA LEU A 290 1.65 -13.69 -8.72
C LEU A 290 1.51 -12.74 -9.91
N GLY A 291 1.39 -11.43 -9.62
CA GLY A 291 1.53 -10.36 -10.60
C GLY A 291 2.59 -9.36 -10.17
N VAL A 292 3.37 -8.85 -11.12
CA VAL A 292 4.38 -7.81 -10.87
C VAL A 292 3.93 -6.49 -11.45
N GLY A 293 3.98 -5.43 -10.62
CA GLY A 293 3.67 -4.06 -11.02
C GLY A 293 4.93 -3.26 -11.30
N LEU A 294 5.00 -2.66 -12.49
CA LEU A 294 5.99 -1.65 -12.86
C LEU A 294 5.29 -0.33 -13.14
N ILE A 295 6.04 0.75 -13.18
CA ILE A 295 5.53 2.05 -13.61
C ILE A 295 6.35 2.56 -14.80
N TYR A 296 5.71 3.34 -15.66
CA TYR A 296 6.40 4.06 -16.71
C TYR A 296 5.92 5.50 -16.82
N ASN A 297 6.87 6.37 -16.91
CA ASN A 297 6.77 7.74 -17.42
C ASN A 297 8.18 8.12 -17.86
N ARG A 298 8.32 8.66 -19.08
CA ARG A 298 9.63 8.97 -19.68
C ARG A 298 10.53 9.87 -18.83
N ASP A 299 9.93 10.72 -17.99
CA ASP A 299 10.66 11.64 -17.10
C ASP A 299 11.14 10.95 -15.81
N LEU A 300 10.69 9.72 -15.55
CA LEU A 300 10.97 8.99 -14.30
C LEU A 300 11.75 7.69 -14.54
N VAL A 301 11.37 6.91 -15.55
CA VAL A 301 11.92 5.57 -15.83
C VAL A 301 12.26 5.47 -17.30
N SER A 302 13.47 5.05 -17.62
CA SER A 302 13.92 4.85 -19.02
C SER A 302 13.45 3.51 -19.59
N LEU A 303 13.44 3.38 -20.92
CA LEU A 303 13.14 2.09 -21.56
C LEU A 303 14.21 1.03 -21.28
N GLU A 304 15.47 1.45 -21.10
CA GLU A 304 16.56 0.56 -20.69
C GLU A 304 16.28 -0.05 -19.33
N GLU A 305 15.79 0.75 -18.37
CA GLU A 305 15.44 0.23 -17.04
C GLU A 305 14.20 -0.68 -17.08
N ILE A 306 13.24 -0.40 -17.98
CA ILE A 306 12.12 -1.32 -18.24
C ILE A 306 12.65 -2.67 -18.80
N ALA A 307 13.63 -2.64 -19.71
CA ALA A 307 14.26 -3.85 -20.22
C ALA A 307 14.98 -4.64 -19.12
N GLU A 308 15.74 -3.97 -18.25
CA GLU A 308 16.37 -4.58 -17.06
C GLU A 308 15.35 -5.24 -16.12
N ALA A 309 14.21 -4.57 -15.90
CA ALA A 309 13.12 -5.16 -15.13
C ALA A 309 12.54 -6.40 -15.82
N GLY A 310 12.41 -6.35 -17.15
CA GLY A 310 11.99 -7.50 -17.96
C GLY A 310 12.96 -8.68 -17.84
N ASP A 311 14.26 -8.45 -17.95
CA ASP A 311 15.29 -9.48 -17.77
C ASP A 311 15.23 -10.10 -16.37
N LYS A 312 15.05 -9.26 -15.33
CA LYS A 312 14.94 -9.71 -13.94
C LYS A 312 13.70 -10.59 -13.72
N ILE A 313 12.54 -10.21 -14.25
CA ILE A 313 11.31 -11.01 -14.11
C ILE A 313 11.42 -12.30 -14.93
N ALA A 314 11.92 -12.23 -16.17
CA ALA A 314 12.09 -13.39 -17.03
C ALA A 314 13.07 -14.42 -16.46
N SER A 315 14.09 -13.97 -15.71
CA SER A 315 15.04 -14.87 -15.02
C SER A 315 14.38 -15.65 -13.86
N ILE A 316 13.28 -15.15 -13.28
CA ILE A 316 12.48 -15.88 -12.31
C ILE A 316 11.54 -16.84 -13.05
N ASP A 317 10.64 -16.29 -13.88
CA ASP A 317 9.79 -17.06 -14.81
C ASP A 317 9.13 -16.12 -15.83
N PRO A 318 9.26 -16.38 -17.15
CA PRO A 318 8.63 -15.55 -18.18
C PRO A 318 7.09 -15.62 -18.21
N SER A 319 6.47 -16.53 -17.46
CA SER A 319 5.01 -16.64 -17.36
C SER A 319 4.41 -15.71 -16.27
N ILE A 320 5.22 -15.08 -15.43
CA ILE A 320 4.74 -14.10 -14.45
C ILE A 320 4.05 -12.94 -15.17
N GLN A 321 2.82 -12.63 -14.74
CA GLN A 321 2.07 -11.50 -15.28
C GLN A 321 2.72 -10.18 -14.87
N VAL A 322 2.93 -9.29 -15.84
CA VAL A 322 3.45 -7.94 -15.60
C VAL A 322 2.42 -6.89 -15.99
N THR A 323 2.13 -5.97 -15.07
CA THR A 323 1.27 -4.82 -15.32
C THR A 323 2.08 -3.53 -15.19
N VAL A 324 2.14 -2.73 -16.26
CA VAL A 324 2.84 -1.44 -16.26
C VAL A 324 1.83 -0.31 -16.22
N LEU A 325 1.93 0.52 -15.18
CA LEU A 325 1.07 1.69 -15.00
C LEU A 325 1.67 2.90 -15.74
N ASP A 326 0.83 3.60 -16.51
CA ASP A 326 1.17 4.87 -17.16
C ASP A 326 1.08 6.02 -16.13
N TYR A 327 2.17 6.36 -15.46
CA TYR A 327 2.14 7.42 -14.47
C TYR A 327 1.73 8.76 -15.11
N PHE A 328 0.45 9.12 -14.95
CA PHE A 328 -0.16 10.35 -15.45
C PHE A 328 -0.05 11.51 -14.44
N PRO A 329 -0.22 12.78 -14.86
CA PRO A 329 -0.17 13.94 -13.97
C PRO A 329 -1.20 13.82 -12.84
N THR A 330 -0.72 13.80 -11.60
CA THR A 330 -1.58 13.78 -10.40
C THR A 330 -0.82 14.22 -9.16
N PHE A 331 -1.55 14.43 -8.06
CA PHE A 331 -1.06 14.85 -6.75
C PHE A 331 -0.11 16.05 -6.85
N ARG A 332 1.20 15.90 -6.54
CA ARG A 332 2.21 16.97 -6.58
C ARG A 332 2.94 17.08 -7.92
N ARG A 333 2.91 16.01 -8.75
CA ARG A 333 3.57 15.97 -10.07
C ARG A 333 2.59 16.24 -11.21
N ARG A 334 1.86 17.35 -11.15
CA ARG A 334 0.90 17.76 -12.17
C ARG A 334 1.55 18.23 -13.47
N TRP A 335 2.83 18.47 -13.45
CA TRP A 335 3.64 18.89 -14.60
C TRP A 335 4.07 17.72 -15.50
N LEU A 336 3.96 16.47 -15.03
CA LEU A 336 4.27 15.30 -15.85
C LEU A 336 3.34 15.24 -17.05
N ARG A 337 3.89 14.81 -18.18
CA ARG A 337 3.07 14.46 -19.34
C ARG A 337 2.69 12.97 -19.26
N ARG A 338 1.42 12.66 -19.46
CA ARG A 338 0.97 11.27 -19.54
C ARG A 338 1.66 10.57 -20.71
N PRO A 339 2.19 9.34 -20.53
CA PRO A 339 2.67 8.55 -21.67
C PRO A 339 1.57 8.30 -22.67
N SER A 340 1.89 8.44 -23.98
CA SER A 340 0.93 8.15 -25.04
C SER A 340 0.71 6.64 -25.20
N VAL A 341 -0.32 6.26 -25.93
CA VAL A 341 -0.61 4.84 -26.23
C VAL A 341 0.59 4.20 -26.94
N GLU A 342 1.22 4.91 -27.90
CA GLU A 342 2.38 4.43 -28.64
C GLU A 342 3.61 4.22 -27.74
N GLU A 343 3.79 5.09 -26.73
CA GLU A 343 4.87 4.92 -25.74
C GLU A 343 4.62 3.70 -24.88
N MET A 344 3.39 3.50 -24.41
CA MET A 344 3.05 2.31 -23.61
C MET A 344 3.10 1.02 -24.44
N LEU A 345 2.80 1.07 -25.75
CA LEU A 345 3.02 -0.05 -26.67
C LEU A 345 4.51 -0.37 -26.85
N ARG A 346 5.39 0.64 -26.90
CA ARG A 346 6.84 0.40 -26.90
C ARG A 346 7.31 -0.25 -25.61
N VAL A 347 6.82 0.21 -24.45
CA VAL A 347 7.10 -0.42 -23.15
C VAL A 347 6.67 -1.89 -23.15
N LYS A 348 5.44 -2.16 -23.63
CA LYS A 348 4.91 -3.51 -23.74
C LYS A 348 5.82 -4.38 -24.61
N LYS A 349 6.17 -3.91 -25.80
CA LYS A 349 7.05 -4.62 -26.71
C LYS A 349 8.44 -4.87 -26.10
N THR A 350 9.01 -3.90 -25.41
CA THR A 350 10.31 -4.05 -24.72
C THR A 350 10.29 -5.22 -23.74
N LEU A 351 9.21 -5.36 -22.97
CA LEU A 351 9.05 -6.46 -22.00
C LEU A 351 8.77 -7.80 -22.70
N GLU A 352 7.98 -7.81 -23.78
CA GLU A 352 7.71 -9.01 -24.58
C GLU A 352 8.97 -9.51 -25.29
N ASP A 353 9.83 -8.60 -25.78
CA ASP A 353 11.14 -8.93 -26.38
C ASP A 353 12.11 -9.58 -25.36
N LYS A 354 11.87 -9.41 -24.05
CA LYS A 354 12.56 -10.14 -22.96
C LYS A 354 11.96 -11.52 -22.67
N GLY A 355 10.97 -11.96 -23.45
CA GLY A 355 10.34 -13.27 -23.34
C GLY A 355 9.12 -13.32 -22.41
N LEU A 356 8.70 -12.21 -21.82
CA LEU A 356 7.52 -12.19 -20.95
C LEU A 356 6.23 -12.44 -21.74
N LYS A 357 5.40 -13.40 -21.25
CA LYS A 357 4.23 -13.90 -21.98
C LYS A 357 2.96 -13.09 -21.73
N THR A 358 2.84 -12.50 -20.55
CA THR A 358 1.64 -11.76 -20.12
C THR A 358 2.04 -10.36 -19.67
N VAL A 359 2.10 -9.45 -20.63
CA VAL A 359 2.40 -8.02 -20.38
C VAL A 359 1.14 -7.20 -20.61
N ILE A 360 0.75 -6.45 -19.59
CA ILE A 360 -0.40 -5.55 -19.60
C ILE A 360 0.14 -4.12 -19.41
N VAL A 361 -0.29 -3.19 -20.23
CA VAL A 361 0.03 -1.77 -20.06
C VAL A 361 -1.25 -0.97 -19.87
N GLN A 362 -1.26 -0.11 -18.86
CA GLN A 362 -2.30 0.90 -18.69
C GLN A 362 -2.06 2.02 -19.69
N THR A 363 -3.13 2.57 -20.29
CA THR A 363 -3.09 3.70 -21.20
C THR A 363 -4.29 4.61 -20.95
N GLU A 364 -4.32 5.77 -21.59
CA GLU A 364 -5.50 6.64 -21.56
C GLU A 364 -6.75 5.99 -22.19
N ALA A 365 -6.57 5.04 -23.11
CA ALA A 365 -7.66 4.31 -23.75
C ALA A 365 -8.10 3.07 -22.99
N GLY A 366 -7.42 2.70 -21.88
CA GLY A 366 -7.67 1.49 -21.09
C GLY A 366 -6.43 0.61 -20.97
N HIS A 367 -6.62 -0.64 -20.56
CA HIS A 367 -5.54 -1.61 -20.42
C HIS A 367 -5.39 -2.44 -21.69
N LEU A 368 -4.14 -2.59 -22.14
CA LEU A 368 -3.75 -3.40 -23.30
C LEU A 368 -2.94 -4.59 -22.81
N GLY A 369 -3.45 -5.79 -23.05
CA GLY A 369 -2.79 -7.04 -22.69
C GLY A 369 -2.26 -7.81 -23.91
N PRO A 370 -1.96 -9.11 -23.75
CA PRO A 370 -1.52 -10.00 -24.84
C PRO A 370 -2.44 -9.93 -26.05
N GLY A 371 -1.85 -9.99 -27.26
CA GLY A 371 -2.57 -9.87 -28.52
C GLY A 371 -3.20 -8.48 -28.76
N ASN A 372 -2.72 -7.45 -28.06
CA ASN A 372 -3.26 -6.08 -28.08
C ASN A 372 -4.76 -6.01 -27.79
N ARG A 373 -5.28 -6.94 -27.01
CA ARG A 373 -6.65 -6.95 -26.54
C ARG A 373 -6.84 -5.88 -25.46
N PHE A 374 -7.80 -4.99 -25.65
CA PHE A 374 -8.17 -3.96 -24.68
C PHE A 374 -9.06 -4.50 -23.55
N ALA A 375 -8.80 -4.06 -22.33
CA ALA A 375 -9.69 -4.18 -21.19
C ALA A 375 -10.02 -2.81 -20.58
N GLY A 376 -11.30 -2.63 -20.26
CA GLY A 376 -11.85 -1.37 -19.80
C GLY A 376 -12.40 -0.53 -20.96
N LYS A 377 -13.70 -0.33 -21.01
CA LYS A 377 -14.29 0.69 -21.87
C LYS A 377 -14.27 2.02 -21.11
N PHE A 378 -13.47 2.97 -21.57
CA PHE A 378 -13.86 4.34 -21.37
C PHE A 378 -15.11 4.60 -22.24
N ARG A 379 -16.23 4.90 -21.60
CA ARG A 379 -17.28 5.62 -22.28
C ARG A 379 -16.81 7.08 -22.35
N PHE A 380 -16.50 7.54 -23.54
CA PHE A 380 -16.37 8.94 -23.83
C PHE A 380 -17.71 9.65 -23.58
#